data_2dcc2b9c4830ed8ad45c1aba7b54b7d2
#
_entry.id   2dcc2b9c4830ed8ad45c1aba7b54b7d2
#
_cell.length_a   1.000
_cell.length_b   1.000
_cell.length_c   1.000
_cell.angle_alpha   90.00
_cell.angle_beta   90.00
_cell.angle_gamma   90.00
#
_symmetry.space_group_name_H-M   'P 1'
#
loop_
_entity.id
_entity.type
_entity.pdbx_description
1 polymer ?
#
loop_
_entity_poly.entity_id
_entity_poly.type
_entity_poly.pdbx_seq_one_letter_code
_entity_poly.pdbx_strand_id
1 'polypeptide(L)'
;MTSKRKTKPKVKQKGKHPGGRPTKFDPVLAKKLTDTIKAGGYVETAVAFVGIRKDTFYNWLRRGTEEKSGPFKEFSDAIGQAISESEMRYVAVVARAANGYDVVKERTVVEPGTDGKTRTTMTTEKTHEFNVQAAEWWLERRFPRRWGRMERPE
;
A
#
# COMPACT_ATOMS: atom_id res chain seq x y z
N MET A 1 -50.81 -60.44 25.80
CA MET A 1 -49.33 -60.53 25.71
C MET A 1 -48.86 -59.39 24.79
N THR A 2 -48.41 -58.28 25.36
CA THR A 2 -48.00 -57.07 24.61
C THR A 2 -46.49 -56.98 24.49
N SER A 3 -46.01 -57.14 23.26
CA SER A 3 -44.59 -57.09 22.92
C SER A 3 -44.07 -55.65 22.91
N LYS A 4 -43.16 -55.32 23.83
CA LYS A 4 -42.42 -54.02 23.87
C LYS A 4 -41.33 -53.98 22.80
N ARG A 5 -41.51 -53.13 21.77
CA ARG A 5 -40.47 -52.79 20.80
C ARG A 5 -39.35 -51.97 21.48
N LYS A 6 -38.14 -52.51 21.53
CA LYS A 6 -36.95 -51.82 21.98
C LYS A 6 -36.52 -50.81 20.89
N THR A 7 -36.59 -49.52 21.19
CA THR A 7 -36.01 -48.47 20.36
C THR A 7 -34.48 -48.45 20.44
N LYS A 8 -33.79 -48.54 19.30
CA LYS A 8 -32.34 -48.44 19.19
C LYS A 8 -31.88 -47.02 19.54
N PRO A 9 -30.75 -46.84 20.28
CA PRO A 9 -30.26 -45.50 20.60
C PRO A 9 -29.75 -44.81 19.33
N LYS A 10 -30.16 -43.53 19.12
CA LYS A 10 -29.67 -42.65 18.07
C LYS A 10 -28.16 -42.41 18.29
N VAL A 11 -27.33 -42.89 17.36
CA VAL A 11 -25.92 -42.56 17.31
C VAL A 11 -25.79 -41.06 17.03
N LYS A 12 -25.22 -40.31 17.98
CA LYS A 12 -24.86 -38.93 17.81
C LYS A 12 -23.75 -38.86 16.72
N GLN A 13 -24.09 -38.30 15.57
CA GLN A 13 -23.10 -37.98 14.55
C GLN A 13 -22.12 -36.97 15.16
N LYS A 14 -20.87 -37.38 15.36
CA LYS A 14 -19.75 -36.48 15.66
C LYS A 14 -19.67 -35.46 14.51
N GLY A 15 -19.93 -34.20 14.82
CA GLY A 15 -19.72 -33.11 13.88
C GLY A 15 -18.31 -33.20 13.31
N LYS A 16 -18.19 -33.17 11.99
CA LYS A 16 -16.91 -33.04 11.30
C LYS A 16 -16.22 -31.80 11.85
N HIS A 17 -15.15 -31.97 12.61
CA HIS A 17 -14.24 -30.88 12.92
C HIS A 17 -13.67 -30.41 11.59
N PRO A 18 -13.80 -29.11 11.20
CA PRO A 18 -13.09 -28.58 10.06
C PRO A 18 -11.60 -28.73 10.39
N GLY A 19 -10.94 -29.67 9.71
CA GLY A 19 -9.54 -29.96 9.91
C GLY A 19 -8.69 -28.79 9.50
N GLY A 20 -7.85 -28.32 10.40
CA GLY A 20 -6.84 -27.28 10.18
C GLY A 20 -6.64 -26.47 11.45
N ARG A 21 -5.39 -26.24 11.82
CA ARG A 21 -5.06 -25.29 12.90
C ARG A 21 -5.72 -23.96 12.56
N PRO A 22 -6.54 -23.34 13.43
CA PRO A 22 -7.17 -22.06 13.16
C PRO A 22 -6.08 -21.08 12.75
N THR A 23 -6.18 -20.52 11.55
CA THR A 23 -5.27 -19.46 11.09
C THR A 23 -5.55 -18.26 11.99
N LYS A 24 -4.65 -18.01 12.93
CA LYS A 24 -4.81 -16.97 13.91
C LYS A 24 -4.70 -15.63 13.15
N PHE A 25 -5.82 -15.02 12.80
CA PHE A 25 -5.85 -13.65 12.30
C PHE A 25 -5.37 -12.75 13.45
N ASP A 26 -4.30 -12.01 13.20
CA ASP A 26 -3.76 -11.07 14.17
C ASP A 26 -3.97 -9.64 13.63
N PRO A 27 -4.84 -8.86 14.26
CA PRO A 27 -5.13 -7.48 13.83
C PRO A 27 -3.89 -6.57 13.86
N VAL A 28 -2.94 -6.82 14.76
CA VAL A 28 -1.70 -6.02 14.84
C VAL A 28 -0.82 -6.28 13.63
N LEU A 29 -0.65 -7.55 13.25
CA LEU A 29 0.08 -7.92 12.04
C LEU A 29 -0.63 -7.42 10.78
N ALA A 30 -1.97 -7.52 10.72
CA ALA A 30 -2.79 -7.01 9.63
C ALA A 30 -2.59 -5.50 9.44
N LYS A 31 -2.65 -4.72 10.53
CA LYS A 31 -2.40 -3.28 10.50
C LYS A 31 -0.98 -2.96 10.03
N LYS A 32 0.05 -3.60 10.60
CA LYS A 32 1.45 -3.38 10.22
C LYS A 32 1.67 -3.66 8.72
N LEU A 33 1.04 -4.71 8.19
CA LEU A 33 1.10 -5.06 6.78
C LEU A 33 0.46 -3.98 5.90
N THR A 34 -0.74 -3.53 6.26
CA THR A 34 -1.46 -2.46 5.56
C THR A 34 -0.64 -1.16 5.57
N ASP A 35 -0.07 -0.77 6.71
CA ASP A 35 0.76 0.43 6.83
C ASP A 35 2.03 0.34 5.96
N THR A 36 2.66 -0.86 5.87
CA THR A 36 3.85 -1.09 5.03
C THR A 36 3.51 -0.97 3.53
N ILE A 37 2.37 -1.52 3.10
CA ILE A 37 1.90 -1.41 1.71
C ILE A 37 1.52 0.04 1.38
N LYS A 38 0.82 0.72 2.28
CA LYS A 38 0.46 2.13 2.16
C LYS A 38 1.70 3.03 2.02
N ALA A 39 2.81 2.67 2.66
CA ALA A 39 4.09 3.37 2.52
C ALA A 39 4.78 3.14 1.15
N GLY A 40 4.28 2.23 0.32
CA GLY A 40 4.80 1.94 -1.02
C GLY A 40 5.52 0.59 -1.15
N GLY A 41 5.45 -0.24 -0.11
CA GLY A 41 6.03 -1.59 -0.16
C GLY A 41 5.25 -2.51 -1.10
N TYR A 42 5.97 -3.29 -1.91
CA TYR A 42 5.34 -4.40 -2.64
C TYR A 42 4.74 -5.42 -1.66
N VAL A 43 3.61 -5.99 -2.05
CA VAL A 43 2.85 -6.92 -1.20
C VAL A 43 3.72 -8.05 -0.66
N GLU A 44 4.48 -8.72 -1.54
CA GLU A 44 5.36 -9.83 -1.14
C GLU A 44 6.47 -9.38 -0.19
N THR A 45 7.04 -8.20 -0.42
CA THR A 45 8.06 -7.62 0.45
C THR A 45 7.47 -7.26 1.82
N ALA A 46 6.28 -6.67 1.84
CA ALA A 46 5.57 -6.32 3.06
C ALA A 46 5.22 -7.57 3.89
N VAL A 47 4.74 -8.63 3.23
CA VAL A 47 4.43 -9.93 3.85
C VAL A 47 5.67 -10.53 4.51
N ALA A 48 6.81 -10.53 3.79
CA ALA A 48 8.08 -11.03 4.31
C ALA A 48 8.59 -10.17 5.49
N PHE A 49 8.49 -8.84 5.37
CA PHE A 49 8.91 -7.88 6.40
C PHE A 49 8.12 -8.03 7.71
N VAL A 50 6.82 -8.30 7.60
CA VAL A 50 5.95 -8.53 8.78
C VAL A 50 6.14 -9.94 9.37
N GLY A 51 6.81 -10.85 8.64
CA GLY A 51 7.05 -12.23 9.09
C GLY A 51 5.85 -13.16 8.91
N ILE A 52 4.94 -12.85 8.00
CA ILE A 52 3.79 -13.70 7.66
C ILE A 52 4.16 -14.55 6.44
N ARG A 53 3.68 -15.80 6.40
CA ARG A 53 3.82 -16.63 5.19
C ARG A 53 2.89 -16.16 4.09
N LYS A 54 3.35 -16.19 2.83
CA LYS A 54 2.55 -15.80 1.66
C LYS A 54 1.21 -16.52 1.61
N ASP A 55 1.21 -17.84 1.86
CA ASP A 55 -0.02 -18.64 1.88
C ASP A 55 -1.03 -18.15 2.92
N THR A 56 -0.55 -17.70 4.09
CA THR A 56 -1.39 -17.17 5.15
C THR A 56 -2.04 -15.86 4.71
N PHE A 57 -1.25 -14.97 4.11
CA PHE A 57 -1.73 -13.69 3.58
C PHE A 57 -2.80 -13.87 2.51
N TYR A 58 -2.51 -14.69 1.48
CA TYR A 58 -3.47 -14.92 0.40
C TYR A 58 -4.73 -15.67 0.86
N ASN A 59 -4.61 -16.55 1.87
CA ASN A 59 -5.78 -17.14 2.50
C ASN A 59 -6.66 -16.12 3.23
N TRP A 60 -6.06 -15.12 3.90
CA TRP A 60 -6.82 -14.04 4.53
C TRP A 60 -7.54 -13.19 3.50
N LEU A 61 -6.87 -12.82 2.39
CA LEU A 61 -7.49 -12.08 1.30
C LEU A 61 -8.65 -12.85 0.66
N ARG A 62 -8.44 -14.12 0.32
CA ARG A 62 -9.50 -14.97 -0.26
C ARG A 62 -10.71 -15.05 0.65
N ARG A 63 -10.52 -15.28 1.94
CA ARG A 63 -11.62 -15.26 2.91
C ARG A 63 -12.32 -13.89 2.95
N GLY A 64 -11.58 -12.82 2.87
CA GLY A 64 -12.15 -11.47 2.82
C GLY A 64 -12.99 -11.21 1.57
N THR A 65 -12.68 -11.84 0.43
CA THR A 65 -13.51 -11.75 -0.77
C THR A 65 -14.77 -12.64 -0.71
N GLU A 66 -14.73 -13.74 0.05
CA GLU A 66 -15.86 -14.66 0.23
C GLU A 66 -16.83 -14.19 1.33
N GLU A 67 -16.33 -13.49 2.35
CA GLU A 67 -17.13 -13.02 3.50
C GLU A 67 -17.78 -11.67 3.19
N LYS A 68 -19.05 -11.50 3.60
CA LYS A 68 -19.77 -10.22 3.43
C LYS A 68 -19.39 -9.17 4.48
N SER A 69 -18.91 -9.61 5.64
CA SER A 69 -18.50 -8.76 6.76
C SER A 69 -17.57 -9.53 7.69
N GLY A 70 -16.80 -8.82 8.51
CA GLY A 70 -15.90 -9.42 9.48
C GLY A 70 -14.43 -9.05 9.24
N PRO A 71 -13.53 -9.51 10.12
CA PRO A 71 -12.13 -9.06 10.14
C PRO A 71 -11.36 -9.37 8.86
N PHE A 72 -11.69 -10.45 8.15
CA PHE A 72 -11.04 -10.77 6.88
C PHE A 72 -11.53 -9.85 5.74
N LYS A 73 -12.82 -9.48 5.75
CA LYS A 73 -13.39 -8.53 4.79
C LYS A 73 -12.75 -7.16 4.98
N GLU A 74 -12.74 -6.65 6.21
CA GLU A 74 -12.12 -5.38 6.56
C GLU A 74 -10.63 -5.35 6.18
N PHE A 75 -9.90 -6.44 6.42
CA PHE A 75 -8.51 -6.58 6.02
C PHE A 75 -8.33 -6.53 4.51
N SER A 76 -9.14 -7.28 3.75
CA SER A 76 -9.06 -7.29 2.29
C SER A 76 -9.33 -5.91 1.69
N ASP A 77 -10.35 -5.20 2.22
CA ASP A 77 -10.68 -3.85 1.79
C ASP A 77 -9.55 -2.85 2.15
N ALA A 78 -8.99 -2.97 3.36
CA ALA A 78 -7.88 -2.14 3.80
C ALA A 78 -6.61 -2.34 2.95
N ILE A 79 -6.31 -3.57 2.51
CA ILE A 79 -5.20 -3.85 1.59
C ILE A 79 -5.45 -3.22 0.22
N GLY A 80 -6.66 -3.37 -0.34
CA GLY A 80 -7.03 -2.73 -1.61
C GLY A 80 -6.90 -1.21 -1.55
N GLN A 81 -7.40 -0.62 -0.46
CA GLN A 81 -7.27 0.83 -0.23
C GLN A 81 -5.80 1.26 -0.08
N ALA A 82 -4.98 0.52 0.67
CA ALA A 82 -3.56 0.83 0.86
C ALA A 82 -2.76 0.82 -0.45
N ILE A 83 -3.05 -0.14 -1.35
CA ILE A 83 -2.44 -0.21 -2.69
C ILE A 83 -2.83 1.04 -3.50
N SER A 84 -4.12 1.38 -3.54
CA SER A 84 -4.62 2.54 -4.29
C SER A 84 -4.06 3.86 -3.74
N GLU A 85 -4.00 4.02 -2.43
CA GLU A 85 -3.42 5.22 -1.80
C GLU A 85 -1.92 5.35 -2.08
N SER A 86 -1.19 4.24 -2.08
CA SER A 86 0.22 4.21 -2.44
C SER A 86 0.44 4.63 -3.89
N GLU A 87 -0.33 4.05 -4.83
CA GLU A 87 -0.27 4.40 -6.25
C GLU A 87 -0.56 5.89 -6.46
N MET A 88 -1.66 6.40 -5.89
CA MET A 88 -2.05 7.80 -6.04
C MET A 88 -1.02 8.78 -5.47
N ARG A 89 -0.32 8.40 -4.40
CA ARG A 89 0.77 9.21 -3.85
C ARG A 89 1.91 9.38 -4.85
N TYR A 90 2.34 8.30 -5.50
CA TYR A 90 3.42 8.37 -6.48
C TYR A 90 2.98 9.04 -7.78
N VAL A 91 1.73 8.82 -8.21
CA VAL A 91 1.14 9.57 -9.32
C VAL A 91 1.18 11.08 -9.05
N ALA A 92 0.83 11.50 -7.84
CA ALA A 92 0.88 12.92 -7.45
C ALA A 92 2.32 13.49 -7.48
N VAL A 93 3.33 12.70 -7.07
CA VAL A 93 4.74 13.11 -7.15
C VAL A 93 5.18 13.29 -8.61
N VAL A 94 4.86 12.33 -9.48
CA VAL A 94 5.18 12.40 -10.91
C VAL A 94 4.45 13.58 -11.57
N ALA A 95 3.16 13.76 -11.28
CA ALA A 95 2.37 14.86 -11.81
C ALA A 95 2.92 16.22 -11.37
N ARG A 96 3.33 16.36 -10.09
CA ARG A 96 3.96 17.57 -9.59
C ARG A 96 5.30 17.85 -10.30
N ALA A 97 6.13 16.84 -10.47
CA ALA A 97 7.41 16.99 -11.17
C ALA A 97 7.21 17.37 -12.65
N ALA A 98 6.22 16.78 -13.32
CA ALA A 98 5.92 17.03 -14.73
C ALA A 98 5.30 18.41 -14.97
N ASN A 99 4.37 18.84 -14.11
CA ASN A 99 3.69 20.14 -14.21
C ASN A 99 4.54 21.31 -13.72
N GLY A 100 5.58 21.03 -12.95
CA GLY A 100 6.42 22.02 -12.31
C GLY A 100 5.90 22.47 -10.94
N TYR A 101 6.79 23.06 -10.18
CA TYR A 101 6.52 23.63 -8.86
C TYR A 101 7.48 24.76 -8.55
N ASP A 102 7.03 25.71 -7.74
CA ASP A 102 7.86 26.82 -7.32
C ASP A 102 8.77 26.38 -6.16
N VAL A 103 10.06 26.61 -6.33
CA VAL A 103 11.08 26.44 -5.28
C VAL A 103 11.45 27.82 -4.76
N VAL A 104 11.26 28.01 -3.48
CA VAL A 104 11.66 29.23 -2.78
C VAL A 104 12.94 28.92 -2.01
N LYS A 105 14.05 29.55 -2.41
CA LYS A 105 15.32 29.44 -1.71
C LYS A 105 15.53 30.72 -0.89
N GLU A 106 15.58 30.58 0.41
CA GLU A 106 15.92 31.66 1.32
C GLU A 106 17.38 31.53 1.73
N ARG A 107 18.15 32.56 1.43
CA ARG A 107 19.56 32.65 1.83
C ARG A 107 19.73 33.82 2.78
N THR A 108 20.19 33.51 3.99
CA THR A 108 20.58 34.52 4.96
C THR A 108 22.08 34.66 4.94
N VAL A 109 22.59 35.83 4.60
CA VAL A 109 24.01 36.17 4.63
C VAL A 109 24.24 37.13 5.79
N VAL A 110 25.14 36.76 6.68
CA VAL A 110 25.53 37.57 7.83
C VAL A 110 26.94 38.08 7.58
N GLU A 111 27.11 39.38 7.39
CA GLU A 111 28.40 40.02 7.14
C GLU A 111 28.78 40.94 8.30
N PRO A 112 30.04 40.90 8.77
CA PRO A 112 30.52 41.86 9.73
C PRO A 112 30.66 43.22 9.07
N GLY A 113 29.99 44.21 9.62
CA GLY A 113 30.11 45.63 9.17
C GLY A 113 31.40 46.24 9.62
N THR A 114 31.91 47.23 8.88
CA THR A 114 33.15 47.97 9.21
C THR A 114 32.99 48.87 10.45
N ASP A 115 31.78 49.02 10.95
CA ASP A 115 31.40 49.75 12.14
C ASP A 115 31.21 48.86 13.38
N GLY A 116 31.63 47.56 13.29
CA GLY A 116 31.45 46.58 14.35
C GLY A 116 30.02 46.04 14.51
N LYS A 117 29.07 46.46 13.65
CA LYS A 117 27.71 45.91 13.62
C LYS A 117 27.58 44.85 12.57
N THR A 118 26.86 43.81 12.90
CA THR A 118 26.55 42.70 11.96
C THR A 118 25.40 43.10 11.03
N ARG A 119 25.63 43.01 9.72
CA ARG A 119 24.57 43.19 8.71
C ARG A 119 24.03 41.83 8.30
N THR A 120 22.73 41.67 8.45
CA THR A 120 22.03 40.44 8.00
C THR A 120 21.24 40.78 6.73
N THR A 121 21.56 40.10 5.62
CA THR A 121 20.83 40.24 4.35
C THR A 121 20.08 38.96 4.09
N MET A 122 18.76 39.07 3.91
CA MET A 122 17.92 37.94 3.52
C MET A 122 17.62 38.09 2.01
N THR A 123 17.99 37.06 1.24
CA THR A 123 17.69 37.01 -0.19
C THR A 123 16.73 35.85 -0.41
N THR A 124 15.59 36.17 -1.06
CA THR A 124 14.61 35.14 -1.45
C THR A 124 14.63 35.00 -2.97
N GLU A 125 14.98 33.83 -3.44
CA GLU A 125 14.97 33.47 -4.85
C GLU A 125 13.80 32.51 -5.12
N LYS A 126 12.98 32.82 -6.12
CA LYS A 126 11.89 31.94 -6.57
C LYS A 126 12.24 31.38 -7.94
N THR A 127 12.30 30.07 -8.04
CA THR A 127 12.60 29.35 -9.29
C THR A 127 11.47 28.38 -9.57
N HIS A 128 10.98 28.34 -10.82
CA HIS A 128 10.03 27.31 -11.25
C HIS A 128 10.82 26.12 -11.80
N GLU A 129 10.70 24.97 -11.16
CA GLU A 129 11.37 23.73 -11.57
C GLU A 129 10.33 22.75 -12.13
N PHE A 130 10.65 22.10 -13.24
CA PHE A 130 9.84 21.04 -13.85
C PHE A 130 10.73 19.94 -14.43
N ASN A 131 10.14 18.76 -14.59
CA ASN A 131 10.87 17.59 -15.10
C ASN A 131 10.09 16.96 -16.26
N VAL A 132 10.52 17.25 -17.49
CA VAL A 132 9.91 16.70 -18.70
C VAL A 132 10.03 15.18 -18.77
N GLN A 133 11.12 14.61 -18.28
CA GLN A 133 11.33 13.16 -18.26
C GLN A 133 10.29 12.45 -17.39
N ALA A 134 9.84 13.08 -16.31
CA ALA A 134 8.76 12.52 -15.49
C ALA A 134 7.43 12.45 -16.27
N ALA A 135 7.14 13.47 -17.09
CA ALA A 135 5.95 13.47 -17.96
C ALA A 135 6.07 12.41 -19.06
N GLU A 136 7.21 12.34 -19.75
CA GLU A 136 7.48 11.35 -20.78
C GLU A 136 7.38 9.93 -20.23
N TRP A 137 8.04 9.65 -19.09
CA TRP A 137 7.99 8.36 -18.42
C TRP A 137 6.56 7.94 -18.07
N TRP A 138 5.73 8.89 -17.59
CA TRP A 138 4.35 8.63 -17.25
C TRP A 138 3.51 8.33 -18.49
N LEU A 139 3.69 9.11 -19.57
CA LEU A 139 3.01 8.91 -20.84
C LEU A 139 3.34 7.56 -21.48
N GLU A 140 4.62 7.17 -21.51
CA GLU A 140 5.07 5.88 -22.03
C GLU A 140 4.40 4.70 -21.30
N ARG A 141 4.26 4.77 -19.99
CA ARG A 141 3.70 3.69 -19.16
C ARG A 141 2.19 3.67 -19.14
N ARG A 142 1.55 4.83 -19.09
CA ARG A 142 0.09 4.94 -19.03
C ARG A 142 -0.59 4.74 -20.39
N PHE A 143 0.06 5.18 -21.44
CA PHE A 143 -0.45 5.12 -22.80
C PHE A 143 0.54 4.48 -23.78
N PRO A 144 0.97 3.24 -23.55
CA PRO A 144 2.06 2.61 -24.32
C PRO A 144 1.79 2.51 -25.81
N ARG A 145 0.52 2.39 -26.23
CA ARG A 145 0.15 2.33 -27.65
C ARG A 145 0.37 3.66 -28.39
N ARG A 146 0.40 4.78 -27.69
CA ARG A 146 0.56 6.12 -28.30
C ARG A 146 1.95 6.70 -28.05
N TRP A 147 2.56 6.39 -26.90
CA TRP A 147 3.77 7.01 -26.39
C TRP A 147 4.87 6.00 -26.06
N GLY A 148 4.57 4.69 -26.15
CA GLY A 148 5.57 3.66 -25.89
C GLY A 148 6.73 3.74 -26.89
N ARG A 149 7.91 3.40 -26.42
CA ARG A 149 9.09 3.30 -27.31
C ARG A 149 8.82 2.21 -28.33
N MET A 150 8.91 2.53 -29.62
CA MET A 150 8.92 1.52 -30.67
C MET A 150 10.22 0.74 -30.51
N GLU A 151 10.12 -0.54 -30.17
CA GLU A 151 11.25 -1.45 -30.33
C GLU A 151 11.58 -1.47 -31.84
N ARG A 152 12.78 -1.02 -32.19
CA ARG A 152 13.28 -1.20 -33.55
C ARG A 152 13.48 -2.70 -33.73
N PRO A 153 12.80 -3.36 -34.67
CA PRO A 153 13.15 -4.73 -35.00
C PRO A 153 14.61 -4.75 -35.49
N GLU A 154 15.42 -5.61 -34.86
CA GLU A 154 16.77 -5.91 -35.30
C GLU A 154 16.74 -6.57 -36.71
#